data_8c1527eceb361e66ec474f18f7ea50bf
#
_entry.id   8c1527eceb361e66ec474f18f7ea50bf
#
_cell.length_a   1.000
_cell.length_b   1.000
_cell.length_c   1.000
_cell.angle_alpha   90.00
_cell.angle_beta   90.00
_cell.angle_gamma   90.00
#
_symmetry.space_group_name_H-M   'P 1'
#
loop_
_entity.id
_entity.type
_entity.pdbx_description
1 polymer ?
#
loop_
_entity_poly.entity_id
_entity_poly.type
_entity_poly.pdbx_seq_one_letter_code
_entity_poly.pdbx_strand_id
1 'polypeptide(L)'
;CHPMPIEFTGIHYEIKGLEIYINVTVKTIYKTGVEVEAMHGASIVALNLYDMLKPIDKGIEIRNIKLINKKGGKSDFTDKHRKDITAAVIVCSDTIVTGAKEDKAGKVIMSKLESIGIEIKAFEVIADEPEDIRNVFLSFVQDKIDLVIFCGGTGLSKRDVTPETIAPLLDREIPGIAEAMRNYGQQRTPYSMLSRSLSGVKD
;
A
#
# COMPACT_ATOMS: atom_id res chain seq x y z
N CYS A 1 17.98 3.55 14.67
CA CYS A 1 16.80 2.68 14.68
C CYS A 1 15.56 3.49 14.35
N HIS A 2 14.58 2.87 13.75
CA HIS A 2 13.32 3.49 13.38
C HIS A 2 12.27 3.23 14.48
N PRO A 3 11.33 4.15 14.73
CA PRO A 3 10.20 3.93 15.62
C PRO A 3 9.19 3.00 14.90
N MET A 4 9.35 1.70 15.08
CA MET A 4 8.51 0.69 14.43
C MET A 4 8.09 -0.41 15.41
N PRO A 5 6.94 -1.05 15.20
CA PRO A 5 6.53 -2.19 16.01
C PRO A 5 7.47 -3.38 15.76
N ILE A 6 7.91 -4.01 16.83
CA ILE A 6 8.67 -5.25 16.80
C ILE A 6 7.79 -6.35 17.39
N GLU A 7 7.57 -7.42 16.65
CA GLU A 7 6.73 -8.53 17.09
C GLU A 7 7.53 -9.63 17.80
N PHE A 8 8.80 -9.75 17.43
CA PHE A 8 9.66 -10.75 18.04
C PHE A 8 11.13 -10.31 18.03
N THR A 9 11.80 -10.49 19.17
CA THR A 9 13.25 -10.38 19.29
C THR A 9 13.78 -11.64 19.97
N GLY A 10 14.67 -12.35 19.32
CA GLY A 10 15.39 -13.51 19.86
C GLY A 10 16.89 -13.25 19.91
N ILE A 11 17.51 -13.56 21.02
CA ILE A 11 18.95 -13.48 21.19
C ILE A 11 19.46 -14.88 21.49
N HIS A 12 20.40 -15.32 20.69
CA HIS A 12 21.10 -16.60 20.88
C HIS A 12 22.59 -16.36 20.85
N TYR A 13 23.31 -17.01 21.73
CA TYR A 13 24.79 -16.96 21.75
C TYR A 13 25.40 -18.35 21.80
N GLU A 14 26.58 -18.45 21.25
CA GLU A 14 27.40 -19.68 21.25
C GLU A 14 28.81 -19.31 21.63
N ILE A 15 29.43 -20.09 22.54
CA ILE A 15 30.81 -19.91 22.97
C ILE A 15 31.67 -20.98 22.30
N LYS A 16 32.70 -20.55 21.58
CA LYS A 16 33.69 -21.43 20.94
C LYS A 16 35.10 -21.00 21.35
N GLY A 17 35.67 -21.70 22.30
CA GLY A 17 36.96 -21.33 22.86
C GLY A 17 36.91 -19.96 23.53
N LEU A 18 37.67 -19.00 23.02
CA LEU A 18 37.69 -17.61 23.49
C LEU A 18 36.81 -16.67 22.66
N GLU A 19 35.96 -17.20 21.81
CA GLU A 19 35.04 -16.40 20.96
C GLU A 19 33.59 -16.59 21.38
N ILE A 20 32.84 -15.49 21.38
CA ILE A 20 31.38 -15.46 21.60
C ILE A 20 30.72 -15.04 20.32
N TYR A 21 29.86 -15.90 19.78
CA TYR A 21 29.04 -15.64 18.62
C TYR A 21 27.65 -15.24 19.10
N ILE A 22 27.19 -14.07 18.72
CA ILE A 22 25.89 -13.52 19.10
C ILE A 22 25.00 -13.44 17.86
N ASN A 23 23.85 -14.12 17.88
CA ASN A 23 22.85 -14.08 16.84
C ASN A 23 21.60 -13.37 17.37
N VAL A 24 21.21 -12.27 16.74
CA VAL A 24 20.00 -11.53 17.05
C VAL A 24 19.03 -11.68 15.90
N THR A 25 17.83 -12.20 16.19
CA THR A 25 16.73 -12.33 15.25
C THR A 25 15.65 -11.33 15.61
N VAL A 26 15.24 -10.50 14.67
CA VAL A 26 14.12 -9.55 14.83
C VAL A 26 13.07 -9.83 13.78
N LYS A 27 11.79 -9.79 14.16
CA LYS A 27 10.64 -9.95 13.24
C LYS A 27 9.67 -8.80 13.40
N THR A 28 9.11 -8.35 12.30
CA THR A 28 8.05 -7.34 12.25
C THR A 28 7.12 -7.58 11.09
N ILE A 29 5.89 -7.09 11.18
CA ILE A 29 4.95 -6.87 10.07
C ILE A 29 4.84 -5.36 9.90
N TYR A 30 5.67 -4.80 9.02
CA TYR A 30 5.70 -3.35 8.81
C TYR A 30 6.12 -2.98 7.39
N LYS A 31 6.08 -1.67 7.08
CA LYS A 31 6.36 -1.10 5.74
C LYS A 31 7.83 -1.15 5.33
N THR A 32 8.75 -1.46 6.26
CA THR A 32 10.19 -1.51 6.03
C THR A 32 10.81 -2.70 6.75
N GLY A 33 12.00 -3.13 6.31
CA GLY A 33 12.74 -4.20 6.96
C GLY A 33 13.34 -3.78 8.30
N VAL A 34 13.74 -4.76 9.11
CA VAL A 34 14.26 -4.60 10.47
C VAL A 34 15.73 -5.04 10.60
N GLU A 35 16.45 -5.06 9.50
CA GLU A 35 17.85 -5.43 9.48
C GLU A 35 18.74 -4.51 10.32
N VAL A 36 18.43 -3.22 10.33
CA VAL A 36 19.17 -2.23 11.13
C VAL A 36 18.90 -2.44 12.61
N GLU A 37 17.67 -2.70 13.00
CA GLU A 37 17.26 -3.01 14.37
C GLU A 37 17.92 -4.29 14.88
N ALA A 38 18.02 -5.31 14.03
CA ALA A 38 18.71 -6.57 14.38
C ALA A 38 20.21 -6.34 14.61
N MET A 39 20.90 -5.62 13.72
CA MET A 39 22.32 -5.28 13.89
C MET A 39 22.57 -4.36 15.09
N HIS A 40 21.67 -3.41 15.34
CA HIS A 40 21.74 -2.56 16.53
C HIS A 40 21.58 -3.38 17.81
N GLY A 41 20.62 -4.31 17.86
CA GLY A 41 20.45 -5.24 18.96
C GLY A 41 21.72 -6.08 19.21
N ALA A 42 22.33 -6.62 18.16
CA ALA A 42 23.58 -7.37 18.25
C ALA A 42 24.72 -6.50 18.81
N SER A 43 24.80 -5.22 18.38
CA SER A 43 25.80 -4.27 18.88
C SER A 43 25.64 -4.00 20.37
N ILE A 44 24.41 -3.79 20.84
CA ILE A 44 24.12 -3.54 22.25
C ILE A 44 24.45 -4.77 23.11
N VAL A 45 24.10 -5.97 22.66
CA VAL A 45 24.45 -7.22 23.38
C VAL A 45 25.97 -7.39 23.46
N ALA A 46 26.68 -7.14 22.36
CA ALA A 46 28.15 -7.23 22.35
C ALA A 46 28.79 -6.20 23.30
N LEU A 47 28.33 -4.97 23.31
CA LEU A 47 28.81 -3.91 24.23
C LEU A 47 28.51 -4.26 25.68
N ASN A 48 27.36 -4.86 25.98
CA ASN A 48 27.02 -5.31 27.33
C ASN A 48 27.96 -6.42 27.81
N LEU A 49 28.21 -7.42 26.96
CA LEU A 49 29.18 -8.49 27.27
C LEU A 49 30.58 -7.93 27.45
N TYR A 50 31.03 -7.00 26.61
CA TYR A 50 32.31 -6.32 26.78
C TYR A 50 32.38 -5.61 28.13
N ASP A 51 31.36 -4.86 28.50
CA ASP A 51 31.36 -4.12 29.78
C ASP A 51 31.45 -5.06 31.00
N MET A 52 30.75 -6.18 30.94
CA MET A 52 30.73 -7.19 32.01
C MET A 52 32.03 -7.97 32.12
N LEU A 53 32.75 -8.18 31.03
CA LEU A 53 33.93 -9.03 30.96
C LEU A 53 35.27 -8.25 30.99
N LYS A 54 35.29 -6.96 30.68
CA LYS A 54 36.48 -6.11 30.67
C LYS A 54 37.30 -6.09 32.00
N PRO A 55 36.68 -6.31 33.19
CA PRO A 55 37.47 -6.42 34.41
C PRO A 55 38.32 -7.72 34.48
N ILE A 56 37.94 -8.76 33.73
CA ILE A 56 38.61 -10.06 33.69
C ILE A 56 39.73 -10.01 32.62
N ASP A 57 39.39 -9.52 31.42
CA ASP A 57 40.33 -9.41 30.31
C ASP A 57 40.14 -8.08 29.59
N LYS A 58 41.21 -7.25 29.55
CA LYS A 58 41.26 -5.95 28.88
C LYS A 58 41.49 -6.07 27.36
N GLY A 59 41.82 -7.26 26.86
CA GLY A 59 42.09 -7.53 25.45
C GLY A 59 40.85 -7.95 24.64
N ILE A 60 39.66 -7.85 25.22
CA ILE A 60 38.42 -8.20 24.53
C ILE A 60 38.15 -7.25 23.36
N GLU A 61 37.85 -7.80 22.20
CA GLU A 61 37.51 -7.08 20.98
C GLU A 61 36.12 -7.44 20.47
N ILE A 62 35.35 -6.45 20.05
CA ILE A 62 34.14 -6.64 19.23
C ILE A 62 34.57 -6.59 17.77
N ARG A 63 34.58 -7.73 17.09
CA ARG A 63 35.23 -7.85 15.78
C ARG A 63 34.31 -7.56 14.61
N ASN A 64 33.15 -8.20 14.54
CA ASN A 64 32.38 -8.22 13.32
C ASN A 64 30.87 -8.21 13.62
N ILE A 65 30.17 -7.22 13.08
CA ILE A 65 28.71 -7.14 13.10
C ILE A 65 28.24 -7.14 11.67
N LYS A 66 27.46 -8.15 11.28
CA LYS A 66 26.99 -8.31 9.90
C LYS A 66 25.58 -8.88 9.84
N LEU A 67 24.86 -8.52 8.81
CA LEU A 67 23.62 -9.17 8.44
C LEU A 67 23.91 -10.59 7.93
N ILE A 68 23.33 -11.61 8.58
CA ILE A 68 23.49 -13.01 8.18
C ILE A 68 22.41 -13.40 7.17
N ASN A 69 21.16 -13.05 7.46
CA ASN A 69 20.01 -13.39 6.65
C ASN A 69 18.93 -12.32 6.78
N LYS A 70 18.21 -12.09 5.68
CA LYS A 70 17.01 -11.24 5.62
C LYS A 70 15.96 -11.95 4.79
N LYS A 71 14.73 -11.99 5.28
CA LYS A 71 13.56 -12.47 4.54
C LYS A 71 12.47 -11.42 4.60
N GLY A 72 11.79 -11.18 3.50
CA GLY A 72 10.77 -10.15 3.37
C GLY A 72 11.36 -8.76 3.12
N GLY A 73 10.46 -7.77 3.06
CA GLY A 73 10.78 -6.41 2.68
C GLY A 73 10.41 -6.12 1.24
N LYS A 74 10.57 -4.86 0.81
CA LYS A 74 10.13 -4.40 -0.52
C LYS A 74 10.77 -5.18 -1.68
N SER A 75 11.98 -5.68 -1.50
CA SER A 75 12.72 -6.44 -2.54
C SER A 75 12.18 -7.85 -2.76
N ASP A 76 11.49 -8.43 -1.77
CA ASP A 76 10.95 -9.79 -1.88
C ASP A 76 9.50 -9.79 -2.42
N PHE A 77 8.83 -8.64 -2.40
CA PHE A 77 7.53 -8.45 -3.05
C PHE A 77 7.77 -8.09 -4.52
N THR A 78 7.84 -9.09 -5.37
CA THR A 78 7.60 -8.89 -6.79
C THR A 78 6.09 -8.84 -6.99
N ASP A 79 5.57 -7.66 -7.28
CA ASP A 79 4.18 -7.48 -7.66
C ASP A 79 3.92 -8.29 -8.93
N LYS A 80 3.29 -9.46 -8.77
CA LYS A 80 2.84 -10.26 -9.90
C LYS A 80 1.45 -9.76 -10.30
N HIS A 81 1.42 -8.80 -11.20
CA HIS A 81 0.15 -8.36 -11.79
C HIS A 81 -0.27 -9.31 -12.92
N ARG A 82 -1.57 -9.61 -12.98
CA ARG A 82 -2.15 -10.21 -14.18
C ARG A 82 -2.07 -9.20 -15.32
N LYS A 83 -1.58 -9.64 -16.47
CA LYS A 83 -1.40 -8.78 -17.66
C LYS A 83 -2.58 -8.84 -18.65
N ASP A 84 -3.56 -9.69 -18.35
CA ASP A 84 -4.76 -9.93 -19.16
C ASP A 84 -5.99 -9.16 -18.64
N ILE A 85 -5.78 -8.19 -17.75
CA ILE A 85 -6.86 -7.35 -17.20
C ILE A 85 -7.07 -6.13 -18.07
N THR A 86 -8.32 -5.86 -18.39
CA THR A 86 -8.78 -4.65 -19.07
C THR A 86 -9.38 -3.66 -18.09
N ALA A 87 -9.22 -2.36 -18.33
CA ALA A 87 -9.78 -1.32 -17.46
C ALA A 87 -10.48 -0.21 -18.25
N ALA A 88 -11.48 0.39 -17.61
CA ALA A 88 -12.06 1.66 -18.00
C ALA A 88 -11.93 2.68 -16.85
N VAL A 89 -11.64 3.93 -17.18
CA VAL A 89 -11.53 5.03 -16.22
C VAL A 89 -12.56 6.09 -16.58
N ILE A 90 -13.41 6.43 -15.64
CA ILE A 90 -14.46 7.42 -15.79
C ILE A 90 -14.23 8.56 -14.81
N VAL A 91 -14.22 9.77 -15.29
CA VAL A 91 -14.12 10.97 -14.45
C VAL A 91 -15.50 11.61 -14.37
N CYS A 92 -16.11 11.61 -13.19
CA CYS A 92 -17.37 12.27 -12.91
C CYS A 92 -17.09 13.69 -12.41
N SER A 93 -17.38 14.70 -13.23
CA SER A 93 -17.14 16.09 -12.85
C SER A 93 -17.79 17.09 -13.79
N ASP A 94 -18.76 17.84 -13.30
CA ASP A 94 -19.39 18.96 -14.02
C ASP A 94 -18.38 20.01 -14.48
N THR A 95 -17.37 20.31 -13.65
CA THR A 95 -16.37 21.35 -13.94
C THR A 95 -15.37 20.93 -15.02
N ILE A 96 -15.11 19.64 -15.16
CA ILE A 96 -14.21 19.12 -16.21
C ILE A 96 -14.98 19.02 -17.54
N VAL A 97 -16.23 18.54 -17.51
CA VAL A 97 -17.09 18.47 -18.71
C VAL A 97 -17.25 19.84 -19.35
N THR A 98 -17.46 20.89 -18.55
CA THR A 98 -17.61 22.27 -19.05
C THR A 98 -16.30 22.93 -19.45
N GLY A 99 -15.16 22.26 -19.29
CA GLY A 99 -13.83 22.80 -19.60
C GLY A 99 -13.30 23.82 -18.59
N ALA A 100 -14.00 24.04 -17.47
CA ALA A 100 -13.58 24.98 -16.43
C ALA A 100 -12.36 24.46 -15.63
N LYS A 101 -12.10 23.17 -15.68
CA LYS A 101 -10.97 22.52 -15.00
C LYS A 101 -10.39 21.41 -15.87
N GLU A 102 -9.07 21.26 -15.85
CA GLU A 102 -8.39 20.13 -16.50
C GLU A 102 -8.44 18.87 -15.62
N ASP A 103 -8.70 17.71 -16.25
CA ASP A 103 -8.58 16.42 -15.57
C ASP A 103 -7.09 16.07 -15.33
N LYS A 104 -6.73 15.95 -14.07
CA LYS A 104 -5.42 15.45 -13.63
C LYS A 104 -5.51 14.07 -13.01
N ALA A 105 -6.64 13.75 -12.39
CA ALA A 105 -6.80 12.53 -11.62
C ALA A 105 -6.98 11.31 -12.53
N GLY A 106 -7.84 11.38 -13.52
CA GLY A 106 -8.04 10.31 -14.50
C GLY A 106 -6.76 9.99 -15.27
N LYS A 107 -6.03 11.03 -15.73
CA LYS A 107 -4.72 10.87 -16.39
C LYS A 107 -3.70 10.13 -15.52
N VAL A 108 -3.63 10.45 -14.22
CA VAL A 108 -2.72 9.76 -13.27
C VAL A 108 -3.15 8.32 -13.05
N ILE A 109 -4.46 8.04 -12.95
CA ILE A 109 -4.98 6.69 -12.79
C ILE A 109 -4.61 5.85 -14.02
N MET A 110 -4.87 6.33 -15.22
CA MET A 110 -4.51 5.63 -16.47
C MET A 110 -3.02 5.32 -16.53
N SER A 111 -2.17 6.31 -16.32
CA SER A 111 -0.71 6.12 -16.35
C SER A 111 -0.23 5.08 -15.34
N LYS A 112 -0.83 5.01 -14.16
CA LYS A 112 -0.51 3.98 -13.15
C LYS A 112 -0.96 2.59 -13.57
N LEU A 113 -2.15 2.45 -14.13
CA LEU A 113 -2.67 1.17 -14.62
C LEU A 113 -1.80 0.64 -15.77
N GLU A 114 -1.47 1.48 -16.74
CA GLU A 114 -0.58 1.14 -17.86
C GLU A 114 0.82 0.72 -17.38
N SER A 115 1.36 1.41 -16.36
CA SER A 115 2.69 1.10 -15.81
C SER A 115 2.78 -0.30 -15.19
N ILE A 116 1.66 -0.89 -14.79
CA ILE A 116 1.57 -2.26 -14.26
C ILE A 116 1.05 -3.27 -15.29
N GLY A 117 0.87 -2.84 -16.54
CA GLY A 117 0.51 -3.68 -17.67
C GLY A 117 -0.99 -3.95 -17.82
N ILE A 118 -1.86 -3.12 -17.23
CA ILE A 118 -3.31 -3.16 -17.45
C ILE A 118 -3.66 -2.37 -18.71
N GLU A 119 -4.44 -2.96 -19.60
CA GLU A 119 -4.89 -2.33 -20.83
C GLU A 119 -6.08 -1.41 -20.58
N ILE A 120 -5.94 -0.12 -20.92
CA ILE A 120 -7.05 0.83 -20.85
C ILE A 120 -7.91 0.71 -22.12
N LYS A 121 -9.14 0.24 -21.98
CA LYS A 121 -10.10 0.11 -23.08
C LYS A 121 -10.93 1.37 -23.30
N ALA A 122 -11.20 2.13 -22.24
CA ALA A 122 -11.96 3.36 -22.32
C ALA A 122 -11.51 4.39 -21.28
N PHE A 123 -11.62 5.65 -21.66
CA PHE A 123 -11.50 6.82 -20.80
C PHE A 123 -12.62 7.81 -21.15
N GLU A 124 -13.44 8.14 -20.18
CA GLU A 124 -14.56 9.04 -20.36
C GLU A 124 -14.61 10.11 -19.28
N VAL A 125 -15.07 11.29 -19.65
CA VAL A 125 -15.39 12.38 -18.72
C VAL A 125 -16.88 12.67 -18.85
N ILE A 126 -17.62 12.48 -17.76
CA ILE A 126 -19.07 12.64 -17.74
C ILE A 126 -19.48 13.62 -16.64
N ALA A 127 -20.69 14.16 -16.76
CA ALA A 127 -21.30 14.99 -15.72
C ALA A 127 -21.65 14.15 -14.47
N ASP A 128 -21.80 14.82 -13.33
CA ASP A 128 -22.24 14.19 -12.08
C ASP A 128 -23.77 13.92 -12.12
N GLU A 129 -24.22 13.20 -13.18
CA GLU A 129 -25.63 12.83 -13.39
C GLU A 129 -25.83 11.32 -13.21
N PRO A 130 -26.80 10.88 -12.36
CA PRO A 130 -27.03 9.46 -12.08
C PRO A 130 -27.27 8.59 -13.31
N GLU A 131 -28.00 9.11 -14.31
CA GLU A 131 -28.32 8.37 -15.53
C GLU A 131 -27.06 8.14 -16.38
N ASP A 132 -26.19 9.14 -16.54
CA ASP A 132 -24.96 9.03 -17.30
C ASP A 132 -23.99 8.04 -16.62
N ILE A 133 -23.85 8.15 -15.30
CA ILE A 133 -23.01 7.25 -14.48
C ILE A 133 -23.52 5.81 -14.61
N ARG A 134 -24.82 5.59 -14.51
CA ARG A 134 -25.44 4.27 -14.64
C ARG A 134 -25.22 3.69 -16.03
N ASN A 135 -25.51 4.46 -17.07
CA ASN A 135 -25.45 4.00 -18.45
C ASN A 135 -24.03 3.59 -18.85
N VAL A 136 -23.03 4.42 -18.51
CA VAL A 136 -21.63 4.12 -18.81
C VAL A 136 -21.15 2.89 -18.02
N PHE A 137 -21.54 2.73 -16.76
CA PHE A 137 -21.20 1.54 -15.98
C PHE A 137 -21.76 0.26 -16.61
N LEU A 138 -23.04 0.28 -16.96
CA LEU A 138 -23.70 -0.89 -17.57
C LEU A 138 -23.14 -1.24 -18.95
N SER A 139 -22.74 -0.26 -19.76
CA SER A 139 -22.07 -0.53 -21.03
C SER A 139 -20.76 -1.28 -20.83
N PHE A 140 -19.92 -0.87 -19.85
CA PHE A 140 -18.66 -1.56 -19.57
C PHE A 140 -18.86 -2.96 -18.96
N VAL A 141 -19.94 -3.20 -18.21
CA VAL A 141 -20.32 -4.54 -17.79
C VAL A 141 -20.66 -5.41 -19.00
N GLN A 142 -21.43 -4.88 -19.97
CA GLN A 142 -21.76 -5.60 -21.21
C GLN A 142 -20.52 -5.89 -22.06
N ASP A 143 -19.57 -4.96 -22.12
CA ASP A 143 -18.30 -5.08 -22.82
C ASP A 143 -17.28 -5.97 -22.08
N LYS A 144 -17.66 -6.50 -20.90
CA LYS A 144 -16.83 -7.35 -20.06
C LYS A 144 -15.48 -6.73 -19.68
N ILE A 145 -15.50 -5.45 -19.34
CA ILE A 145 -14.33 -4.76 -18.78
C ILE A 145 -14.10 -5.29 -17.36
N ASP A 146 -12.88 -5.78 -17.10
CA ASP A 146 -12.53 -6.41 -15.81
C ASP A 146 -12.47 -5.42 -14.64
N LEU A 147 -12.07 -4.17 -14.90
CA LEU A 147 -11.88 -3.14 -13.88
C LEU A 147 -12.47 -1.81 -14.35
N VAL A 148 -13.47 -1.31 -13.66
CA VAL A 148 -14.06 0.00 -13.90
C VAL A 148 -13.75 0.93 -12.73
N ILE A 149 -13.10 2.06 -13.00
CA ILE A 149 -12.73 3.05 -11.97
C ILE A 149 -13.47 4.35 -12.23
N PHE A 150 -14.33 4.72 -11.30
CA PHE A 150 -14.94 6.05 -11.23
C PHE A 150 -14.10 6.99 -10.38
N CYS A 151 -13.80 8.16 -10.88
CA CYS A 151 -13.02 9.21 -10.21
C CYS A 151 -13.84 10.49 -10.14
N GLY A 152 -14.29 10.86 -8.96
CA GLY A 152 -15.15 12.03 -8.72
C GLY A 152 -16.50 11.64 -8.11
N GLY A 153 -17.29 12.65 -7.77
CA GLY A 153 -18.64 12.49 -7.23
C GLY A 153 -18.75 11.72 -5.90
N THR A 154 -17.66 11.65 -5.09
CA THR A 154 -17.63 10.90 -3.83
C THR A 154 -17.59 11.78 -2.58
N GLY A 155 -17.71 13.09 -2.71
CA GLY A 155 -17.69 14.05 -1.61
C GLY A 155 -19.05 14.19 -0.91
N LEU A 156 -19.24 15.33 -0.24
CA LEU A 156 -20.44 15.61 0.58
C LEU A 156 -21.41 16.60 -0.09
N SER A 157 -21.12 17.05 -1.30
CA SER A 157 -22.03 17.91 -2.05
C SER A 157 -23.26 17.13 -2.50
N LYS A 158 -24.37 17.83 -2.71
CA LYS A 158 -25.59 17.22 -3.27
C LYS A 158 -25.40 16.73 -4.72
N ARG A 159 -24.37 17.21 -5.40
CA ARG A 159 -23.98 16.79 -6.75
C ARG A 159 -23.08 15.54 -6.74
N ASP A 160 -22.49 15.21 -5.60
CA ASP A 160 -21.68 14.00 -5.45
C ASP A 160 -22.59 12.78 -5.27
N VAL A 161 -22.93 12.13 -6.38
CA VAL A 161 -23.94 11.04 -6.44
C VAL A 161 -23.37 9.71 -6.93
N THR A 162 -22.06 9.63 -7.22
CA THR A 162 -21.45 8.43 -7.76
C THR A 162 -21.66 7.20 -6.86
N PRO A 163 -21.43 7.25 -5.53
CA PRO A 163 -21.64 6.09 -4.67
C PRO A 163 -23.08 5.59 -4.65
N GLU A 164 -24.05 6.52 -4.55
CA GLU A 164 -25.47 6.21 -4.50
C GLU A 164 -25.99 5.61 -5.82
N THR A 165 -25.36 6.00 -6.93
CA THR A 165 -25.71 5.49 -8.26
C THR A 165 -25.15 4.10 -8.49
N ILE A 166 -23.91 3.84 -8.06
CA ILE A 166 -23.21 2.58 -8.33
C ILE A 166 -23.58 1.50 -7.31
N ALA A 167 -23.73 1.81 -6.01
CA ALA A 167 -24.02 0.82 -4.98
C ALA A 167 -25.18 -0.13 -5.32
N PRO A 168 -26.36 0.35 -5.77
CA PRO A 168 -27.47 -0.55 -6.09
C PRO A 168 -27.26 -1.41 -7.35
N LEU A 169 -26.21 -1.15 -8.14
CA LEU A 169 -25.89 -1.91 -9.34
C LEU A 169 -24.91 -3.05 -9.07
N LEU A 170 -24.22 -3.02 -7.93
CA LEU A 170 -23.27 -4.05 -7.53
C LEU A 170 -24.01 -5.29 -7.02
N ASP A 171 -23.48 -6.47 -7.33
CA ASP A 171 -23.98 -7.72 -6.78
C ASP A 171 -23.42 -7.97 -5.37
N ARG A 172 -22.22 -7.49 -5.11
CA ARG A 172 -21.52 -7.60 -3.80
C ARG A 172 -20.62 -6.40 -3.59
N GLU A 173 -20.67 -5.82 -2.41
CA GLU A 173 -19.71 -4.80 -1.99
C GLU A 173 -18.45 -5.42 -1.38
N ILE A 174 -17.31 -4.75 -1.56
CA ILE A 174 -16.01 -5.11 -0.96
C ILE A 174 -15.52 -3.92 -0.14
N PRO A 175 -16.06 -3.67 1.05
CA PRO A 175 -15.79 -2.46 1.82
C PRO A 175 -14.30 -2.30 2.20
N GLY A 176 -13.57 -3.40 2.36
CA GLY A 176 -12.15 -3.37 2.73
C GLY A 176 -11.25 -2.67 1.70
N ILE A 177 -11.60 -2.67 0.40
CA ILE A 177 -10.86 -1.90 -0.61
C ILE A 177 -11.05 -0.39 -0.37
N ALA A 178 -12.28 0.05 -0.17
CA ALA A 178 -12.58 1.45 0.10
C ALA A 178 -11.95 1.94 1.42
N GLU A 179 -11.91 1.09 2.44
CA GLU A 179 -11.20 1.36 3.71
C GLU A 179 -9.68 1.52 3.48
N ALA A 180 -9.07 0.62 2.73
CA ALA A 180 -7.65 0.69 2.39
C ALA A 180 -7.31 1.96 1.61
N MET A 181 -8.17 2.37 0.67
CA MET A 181 -8.02 3.62 -0.08
C MET A 181 -8.09 4.84 0.83
N ARG A 182 -9.08 4.93 1.73
CA ARG A 182 -9.18 6.02 2.71
C ARG A 182 -8.00 6.06 3.67
N ASN A 183 -7.58 4.92 4.19
CA ASN A 183 -6.41 4.83 5.08
C ASN A 183 -5.12 5.28 4.38
N TYR A 184 -4.91 4.89 3.13
CA TYR A 184 -3.79 5.36 2.33
C TYR A 184 -3.84 6.87 2.08
N GLY A 185 -5.03 7.39 1.79
CA GLY A 185 -5.28 8.82 1.60
C GLY A 185 -5.05 9.62 2.88
N GLN A 186 -5.47 9.12 4.04
CA GLN A 186 -5.36 9.78 5.35
C GLN A 186 -3.92 10.11 5.75
N GLN A 187 -2.95 9.33 5.25
CA GLN A 187 -1.53 9.61 5.45
C GLN A 187 -1.02 10.81 4.62
N ARG A 188 -1.81 11.35 3.71
CA ARG A 188 -1.45 12.40 2.74
C ARG A 188 -2.32 13.64 2.86
N THR A 189 -3.57 13.47 3.25
CA THR A 189 -4.53 14.56 3.44
C THR A 189 -5.48 14.23 4.59
N PRO A 190 -5.78 15.20 5.49
CA PRO A 190 -6.71 14.98 6.59
C PRO A 190 -8.16 14.76 6.14
N TYR A 191 -8.48 15.06 4.88
CA TYR A 191 -9.85 15.00 4.35
C TYR A 191 -10.23 13.66 3.73
N SER A 192 -9.31 12.71 3.60
CA SER A 192 -9.57 11.42 2.97
C SER A 192 -10.71 10.64 3.65
N MET A 193 -10.88 10.80 4.95
CA MET A 193 -11.96 10.18 5.73
C MET A 193 -13.36 10.64 5.30
N LEU A 194 -13.48 11.78 4.62
CA LEU A 194 -14.75 12.30 4.14
C LEU A 194 -15.18 11.70 2.79
N SER A 195 -14.32 10.91 2.15
CA SER A 195 -14.65 10.24 0.90
C SER A 195 -15.63 9.10 1.17
N ARG A 196 -16.74 9.11 0.44
CA ARG A 196 -17.78 8.07 0.43
C ARG A 196 -17.52 7.00 -0.63
N SER A 197 -16.23 6.86 -1.04
CA SER A 197 -15.82 5.85 -2.02
C SER A 197 -16.30 4.45 -1.62
N LEU A 198 -16.73 3.69 -2.60
CA LEU A 198 -17.14 2.30 -2.47
C LEU A 198 -16.38 1.42 -3.45
N SER A 199 -16.46 0.13 -3.28
CA SER A 199 -15.94 -0.87 -4.20
C SER A 199 -16.76 -2.13 -4.13
N GLY A 200 -16.85 -2.85 -5.23
CA GLY A 200 -17.63 -4.07 -5.30
C GLY A 200 -17.44 -4.82 -6.60
N VAL A 201 -18.24 -5.85 -6.79
CA VAL A 201 -18.26 -6.72 -7.96
C VAL A 201 -19.61 -6.66 -8.63
N LYS A 202 -19.59 -6.68 -9.97
CA LYS A 202 -20.74 -6.86 -10.85
C LYS A 202 -20.40 -8.01 -11.81
N ASP A 203 -21.21 -9.10 -11.75
CA ASP A 203 -21.10 -10.28 -12.61
C ASP A 203 -21.89 -10.09 -13.91
#